data_f5eec5bfd97300f31014c452fadade53
#
_entry.id   f5eec5bfd97300f31014c452fadade53
#
_cell.length_a   1.000
_cell.length_b   1.000
_cell.length_c   1.000
_cell.angle_alpha   90.00
_cell.angle_beta   90.00
_cell.angle_gamma   90.00
#
_symmetry.space_group_name_H-M   'P 1'
#
loop_
_entity.id
_entity.type
_entity.pdbx_description
1 polymer ?
#
loop_
_entity_poly.entity_id
_entity_poly.type
_entity_poly.pdbx_seq_one_letter_code
_entity_poly.pdbx_strand_id
1 'polypeptide(L)'
;KLVEHFEANIEFYKDTKKAYNEHSCRIEFIDPFLKILGWDVANEKGAAPQYREVIAENYSSRSDRPDYTMTLRGVAKFFVEAKKPSVDITKVDAPAIQTRKYGWNAKHRVAVLTNFEFLAIYDTCHFPLENDSCTVARYRLYHYSEYVEKLDEICSLISKSAVYSGAFDQYLDANFPASGGQTQQVDELFLSQINSWRIALSNELYAKGGRYTSLEVLNDVVQEFINQIVFLRICEDRNLPLYHNLKEAITDRAQLQKSLEQLFRAADQRYNSG
;
A
#
# COMPACT_ATOMS: atom_id res chain seq x y z
N LYS A 1 -24.15 16.12 15.27
CA LYS A 1 -23.16 16.55 16.30
C LYS A 1 -21.71 16.51 15.78
N LEU A 2 -21.21 15.36 15.27
CA LEU A 2 -19.84 15.26 14.78
C LEU A 2 -19.58 16.18 13.58
N VAL A 3 -20.49 16.16 12.59
CA VAL A 3 -20.47 17.02 11.41
C VAL A 3 -20.56 18.50 11.79
N GLU A 4 -21.51 18.85 12.65
CA GLU A 4 -21.70 20.23 13.14
C GLU A 4 -20.46 20.74 13.89
N HIS A 5 -19.82 19.87 14.69
CA HIS A 5 -18.57 20.22 15.38
C HIS A 5 -17.43 20.50 14.39
N PHE A 6 -17.30 19.68 13.37
CA PHE A 6 -16.30 19.87 12.32
C PHE A 6 -16.55 21.18 11.55
N GLU A 7 -17.79 21.39 11.11
CA GLU A 7 -18.21 22.58 10.36
C GLU A 7 -17.95 23.88 11.12
N ALA A 8 -18.26 23.89 12.42
CA ALA A 8 -18.07 25.07 13.26
C ALA A 8 -16.60 25.51 13.39
N ASN A 9 -15.64 24.61 13.16
CA ASN A 9 -14.20 24.86 13.35
C ASN A 9 -13.35 24.53 12.11
N ILE A 10 -13.95 24.37 10.95
CA ILE A 10 -13.28 23.92 9.73
C ILE A 10 -12.09 24.80 9.33
N GLU A 11 -12.22 26.12 9.49
CA GLU A 11 -11.14 27.08 9.19
C GLU A 11 -9.91 26.83 10.08
N PHE A 12 -10.11 26.42 11.32
CA PHE A 12 -9.01 26.08 12.23
C PHE A 12 -8.33 24.77 11.79
N TYR A 13 -9.09 23.74 11.44
CA TYR A 13 -8.56 22.44 11.07
C TYR A 13 -7.83 22.45 9.73
N LYS A 14 -8.23 23.34 8.82
CA LYS A 14 -7.60 23.49 7.49
C LYS A 14 -6.40 24.45 7.48
N ASP A 15 -6.21 25.23 8.53
CA ASP A 15 -5.09 26.18 8.59
C ASP A 15 -3.76 25.43 8.77
N THR A 16 -2.94 25.45 7.74
CA THR A 16 -1.60 24.81 7.75
C THR A 16 -0.64 25.41 8.75
N LYS A 17 -0.91 26.62 9.25
CA LYS A 17 -0.11 27.33 10.28
C LYS A 17 -0.49 26.89 11.69
N LYS A 18 -1.63 26.23 11.87
CA LYS A 18 -2.06 25.70 13.16
C LYS A 18 -1.45 24.33 13.42
N ALA A 19 -1.26 24.02 14.70
CA ALA A 19 -0.68 22.74 15.12
C ALA A 19 -1.67 21.55 15.07
N TYR A 20 -2.74 21.64 14.25
CA TYR A 20 -3.66 20.52 14.11
C TYR A 20 -3.06 19.43 13.23
N ASN A 21 -2.90 18.25 13.79
CA ASN A 21 -2.21 17.15 13.14
C ASN A 21 -3.15 15.97 12.85
N GLU A 22 -2.62 14.96 12.16
CA GLU A 22 -3.34 13.75 11.77
C GLU A 22 -3.83 12.96 12.99
N HIS A 23 -3.00 12.83 14.03
CA HIS A 23 -3.38 12.14 15.26
C HIS A 23 -4.59 12.81 15.95
N SER A 24 -4.60 14.14 16.03
CA SER A 24 -5.75 14.89 16.56
C SER A 24 -7.01 14.65 15.71
N CYS A 25 -6.89 14.66 14.39
CA CYS A 25 -7.99 14.36 13.47
C CYS A 25 -8.54 12.94 13.67
N ARG A 26 -7.65 11.96 13.87
CA ARG A 26 -8.06 10.59 14.15
C ARG A 26 -8.89 10.49 15.42
N ILE A 27 -8.41 11.01 16.53
CA ILE A 27 -9.10 10.94 17.83
C ILE A 27 -10.40 11.73 17.83
N GLU A 28 -10.40 12.93 17.24
CA GLU A 28 -11.52 13.86 17.36
C GLU A 28 -12.65 13.53 16.37
N PHE A 29 -12.31 13.02 15.17
CA PHE A 29 -13.29 12.84 14.10
C PHE A 29 -13.32 11.43 13.53
N ILE A 30 -12.18 10.85 13.15
CA ILE A 30 -12.16 9.59 12.41
C ILE A 30 -12.56 8.42 13.30
N ASP A 31 -11.98 8.30 14.50
CA ASP A 31 -12.34 7.26 15.47
C ASP A 31 -13.82 7.31 15.86
N PRO A 32 -14.40 8.49 16.21
CA PRO A 32 -15.84 8.61 16.45
C PRO A 32 -16.69 8.25 15.22
N PHE A 33 -16.26 8.60 14.01
CA PHE A 33 -16.95 8.25 12.80
C PHE A 33 -16.97 6.74 12.56
N LEU A 34 -15.81 6.07 12.71
CA LEU A 34 -15.72 4.62 12.63
C LEU A 34 -16.57 3.92 13.71
N LYS A 35 -16.67 4.50 14.92
CA LYS A 35 -17.59 4.02 15.97
C LYS A 35 -19.06 4.15 15.55
N ILE A 36 -19.45 5.22 14.88
CA ILE A 36 -20.81 5.38 14.32
C ILE A 36 -21.09 4.28 13.29
N LEU A 37 -20.10 3.88 12.50
CA LEU A 37 -20.18 2.75 11.57
C LEU A 37 -20.17 1.39 12.26
N GLY A 38 -20.14 1.34 13.60
CA GLY A 38 -20.24 0.14 14.44
C GLY A 38 -18.92 -0.52 14.81
N TRP A 39 -17.77 0.05 14.43
CA TRP A 39 -16.46 -0.51 14.69
C TRP A 39 -15.96 -0.23 16.11
N ASP A 40 -15.40 -1.24 16.77
CA ASP A 40 -14.76 -1.11 18.09
C ASP A 40 -13.29 -0.69 17.93
N VAL A 41 -13.09 0.61 17.68
CA VAL A 41 -11.76 1.17 17.38
C VAL A 41 -10.81 1.06 18.58
N ALA A 42 -11.33 1.30 19.80
CA ALA A 42 -10.54 1.32 21.04
C ALA A 42 -10.45 -0.06 21.72
N ASN A 43 -11.06 -1.10 21.12
CA ASN A 43 -11.19 -2.42 21.75
C ASN A 43 -11.90 -2.37 23.12
N GLU A 44 -12.96 -1.58 23.22
CA GLU A 44 -13.75 -1.41 24.46
C GLU A 44 -14.38 -2.73 24.91
N LYS A 45 -14.62 -3.66 23.97
CA LYS A 45 -15.14 -5.01 24.24
C LYS A 45 -14.10 -5.98 24.78
N GLY A 46 -12.81 -5.59 24.86
CA GLY A 46 -11.74 -6.42 25.39
C GLY A 46 -11.42 -7.66 24.56
N ALA A 47 -11.58 -7.60 23.23
CA ALA A 47 -11.20 -8.70 22.37
C ALA A 47 -9.69 -8.98 22.45
N ALA A 48 -9.31 -10.26 22.40
CA ALA A 48 -7.90 -10.64 22.35
C ALA A 48 -7.22 -10.03 21.10
N PRO A 49 -5.91 -9.76 21.13
CA PRO A 49 -5.23 -9.01 20.08
C PRO A 49 -5.49 -9.52 18.66
N GLN A 50 -5.55 -10.84 18.48
CA GLN A 50 -5.81 -11.49 17.18
C GLN A 50 -7.28 -11.41 16.72
N TYR A 51 -8.20 -10.97 17.59
CA TYR A 51 -9.62 -10.85 17.29
C TYR A 51 -10.15 -9.42 17.36
N ARG A 52 -9.25 -8.43 17.48
CA ARG A 52 -9.64 -7.02 17.44
C ARG A 52 -10.37 -6.72 16.14
N GLU A 53 -11.42 -5.92 16.21
CA GLU A 53 -12.20 -5.49 15.05
C GLU A 53 -11.44 -4.45 14.22
N VAL A 54 -10.63 -3.64 14.90
CA VAL A 54 -9.77 -2.61 14.30
C VAL A 54 -8.37 -2.74 14.86
N ILE A 55 -7.38 -2.81 13.99
CA ILE A 55 -5.97 -2.69 14.34
C ILE A 55 -5.55 -1.28 13.92
N ALA A 56 -5.36 -0.40 14.90
CA ALA A 56 -4.87 0.96 14.67
C ALA A 56 -3.36 1.00 14.88
N GLU A 57 -2.61 1.55 13.91
CA GLU A 57 -1.17 1.73 14.04
C GLU A 57 -0.85 2.91 14.97
N ASN A 58 0.17 2.71 15.82
CA ASN A 58 0.68 3.75 16.68
C ASN A 58 1.53 4.74 15.90
N TYR A 59 1.34 6.03 16.16
CA TYR A 59 1.99 7.15 15.47
C TYR A 59 3.52 7.15 15.53
N SER A 60 4.12 6.30 16.38
CA SER A 60 5.57 6.23 16.58
C SER A 60 6.31 5.27 15.67
N SER A 61 5.61 4.44 14.93
CA SER A 61 6.23 3.52 13.98
C SER A 61 6.23 4.12 12.57
N ARG A 62 7.40 4.41 12.02
CA ARG A 62 7.60 4.63 10.58
C ARG A 62 7.37 3.29 9.86
N SER A 63 6.14 2.80 9.84
CA SER A 63 5.84 1.57 9.15
C SER A 63 5.06 1.89 7.87
N ASP A 64 5.40 1.22 6.79
CA ASP A 64 4.62 1.14 5.55
C ASP A 64 3.30 0.37 5.81
N ARG A 65 2.52 0.84 6.78
CA ARG A 65 1.25 0.24 7.19
C ARG A 65 0.15 1.27 7.19
N PRO A 66 -1.09 0.87 6.85
CA PRO A 66 -2.24 1.75 6.90
C PRO A 66 -2.57 2.14 8.35
N ASP A 67 -3.16 3.31 8.54
CA ASP A 67 -3.55 3.80 9.87
C ASP A 67 -4.53 2.88 10.60
N TYR A 68 -5.45 2.26 9.86
CA TYR A 68 -6.39 1.28 10.41
C TYR A 68 -6.54 0.08 9.48
N THR A 69 -6.51 -1.09 10.08
CA THR A 69 -6.90 -2.35 9.44
C THR A 69 -8.24 -2.80 10.01
N MET A 70 -9.25 -2.86 9.16
CA MET A 70 -10.59 -3.33 9.54
C MET A 70 -10.66 -4.83 9.37
N THR A 71 -11.07 -5.56 10.44
CA THR A 71 -10.98 -7.02 10.46
C THR A 71 -12.31 -7.70 10.76
N LEU A 72 -12.46 -8.90 10.26
CA LEU A 72 -13.49 -9.86 10.66
C LEU A 72 -12.82 -11.11 11.22
N ARG A 73 -12.98 -11.34 12.54
CA ARG A 73 -12.40 -12.51 13.24
C ARG A 73 -10.89 -12.67 12.99
N GLY A 74 -10.16 -11.55 13.00
CA GLY A 74 -8.72 -11.54 12.76
C GLY A 74 -8.29 -11.54 11.29
N VAL A 75 -9.24 -11.61 10.35
CA VAL A 75 -8.94 -11.50 8.91
C VAL A 75 -9.17 -10.08 8.45
N ALA A 76 -8.13 -9.46 7.89
CA ALA A 76 -8.24 -8.13 7.31
C ALA A 76 -9.23 -8.11 6.13
N LYS A 77 -10.10 -7.10 6.09
CA LYS A 77 -11.13 -6.91 5.07
C LYS A 77 -10.84 -5.71 4.17
N PHE A 78 -10.45 -4.60 4.77
CA PHE A 78 -10.01 -3.40 4.06
C PHE A 78 -9.20 -2.49 4.98
N PHE A 79 -8.54 -1.49 4.40
CA PHE A 79 -7.74 -0.51 5.11
C PHE A 79 -8.39 0.87 5.09
N VAL A 80 -8.09 1.65 6.12
CA VAL A 80 -8.40 3.08 6.17
C VAL A 80 -7.11 3.85 6.40
N GLU A 81 -6.82 4.78 5.51
CA GLU A 81 -5.73 5.75 5.62
C GLU A 81 -6.30 7.09 6.04
N ALA A 82 -5.71 7.70 7.04
CA ALA A 82 -6.12 8.97 7.60
C ALA A 82 -5.17 10.09 7.14
N LYS A 83 -5.71 11.29 6.97
CA LYS A 83 -4.93 12.51 6.78
C LYS A 83 -5.54 13.63 7.60
N LYS A 84 -4.74 14.65 7.92
CA LYS A 84 -5.27 15.87 8.56
C LYS A 84 -6.10 16.69 7.56
N PRO A 85 -7.10 17.48 8.00
CA PRO A 85 -7.98 18.22 7.11
C PRO A 85 -7.29 19.27 6.22
N SER A 86 -6.09 19.74 6.63
CA SER A 86 -5.30 20.65 5.79
C SER A 86 -4.67 19.98 4.56
N VAL A 87 -4.74 18.65 4.43
CA VAL A 87 -4.38 17.92 3.22
C VAL A 87 -5.63 17.72 2.37
N ASP A 88 -5.71 18.42 1.25
CA ASP A 88 -6.83 18.27 0.31
C ASP A 88 -6.68 16.96 -0.47
N ILE A 89 -7.30 15.88 0.04
CA ILE A 89 -7.24 14.55 -0.57
C ILE A 89 -7.96 14.46 -1.93
N THR A 90 -8.64 15.51 -2.33
CA THR A 90 -9.30 15.59 -3.65
C THR A 90 -8.36 16.11 -4.74
N LYS A 91 -7.20 16.68 -4.35
CA LYS A 91 -6.22 17.31 -5.25
C LYS A 91 -4.81 16.75 -5.10
N VAL A 92 -4.46 16.19 -3.93
CA VAL A 92 -3.12 15.67 -3.67
C VAL A 92 -3.07 14.18 -4.00
N ASP A 93 -2.19 13.77 -4.90
CA ASP A 93 -2.14 12.42 -5.45
C ASP A 93 -1.50 11.41 -4.49
N ALA A 94 -0.45 11.79 -3.77
CA ALA A 94 0.33 10.88 -2.95
C ALA A 94 -0.48 10.07 -1.91
N PRO A 95 -1.44 10.64 -1.14
CA PRO A 95 -2.28 9.87 -0.23
C PRO A 95 -3.14 8.82 -0.94
N ALA A 96 -3.68 9.13 -2.11
CA ALA A 96 -4.50 8.22 -2.90
C ALA A 96 -3.67 7.04 -3.43
N ILE A 97 -2.48 7.32 -3.96
CA ILE A 97 -1.53 6.30 -4.43
C ILE A 97 -1.12 5.40 -3.26
N GLN A 98 -0.79 5.97 -2.09
CA GLN A 98 -0.43 5.24 -0.88
C GLN A 98 -1.56 4.30 -0.44
N THR A 99 -2.79 4.81 -0.33
CA THR A 99 -3.98 4.04 0.05
C THR A 99 -4.22 2.87 -0.90
N ARG A 100 -4.11 3.11 -2.20
CA ARG A 100 -4.26 2.08 -3.23
C ARG A 100 -3.13 1.04 -3.17
N LYS A 101 -1.88 1.44 -2.91
CA LYS A 101 -0.75 0.52 -2.73
C LYS A 101 -0.98 -0.43 -1.56
N TYR A 102 -1.50 0.06 -0.43
CA TYR A 102 -1.84 -0.81 0.70
C TYR A 102 -2.89 -1.86 0.33
N GLY A 103 -4.00 -1.42 -0.28
CA GLY A 103 -5.07 -2.33 -0.70
C GLY A 103 -4.58 -3.37 -1.72
N TRP A 104 -3.86 -2.93 -2.74
CA TRP A 104 -3.28 -3.80 -3.74
C TRP A 104 -2.34 -4.87 -3.15
N ASN A 105 -1.37 -4.45 -2.32
CA ASN A 105 -0.38 -5.34 -1.72
C ASN A 105 -1.02 -6.41 -0.82
N ALA A 106 -2.11 -6.04 -0.14
CA ALA A 106 -2.87 -6.96 0.71
C ALA A 106 -3.95 -7.74 -0.03
N LYS A 107 -4.10 -7.54 -1.35
CA LYS A 107 -5.13 -8.16 -2.19
C LYS A 107 -6.56 -7.82 -1.75
N HIS A 108 -6.75 -6.65 -1.16
CA HIS A 108 -8.07 -6.09 -0.93
C HIS A 108 -8.61 -5.50 -2.22
N ARG A 109 -9.93 -5.49 -2.38
CA ARG A 109 -10.57 -4.90 -3.57
C ARG A 109 -10.86 -3.42 -3.39
N VAL A 110 -10.95 -2.97 -2.14
CA VAL A 110 -11.18 -1.57 -1.79
C VAL A 110 -10.28 -1.13 -0.64
N ALA A 111 -9.97 0.16 -0.60
CA ALA A 111 -9.36 0.84 0.53
C ALA A 111 -10.00 2.22 0.69
N VAL A 112 -9.95 2.75 1.90
CA VAL A 112 -10.56 4.02 2.27
C VAL A 112 -9.48 5.04 2.58
N LEU A 113 -9.64 6.27 2.07
CA LEU A 113 -8.83 7.43 2.42
C LEU A 113 -9.75 8.50 2.99
N THR A 114 -9.43 9.05 4.15
CA THR A 114 -10.24 10.11 4.75
C THR A 114 -9.40 11.14 5.51
N ASN A 115 -9.83 12.39 5.45
CA ASN A 115 -9.37 13.48 6.31
C ASN A 115 -10.52 14.08 7.11
N PHE A 116 -11.61 13.32 7.24
CA PHE A 116 -12.94 13.67 7.74
C PHE A 116 -13.69 14.68 6.88
N GLU A 117 -13.05 15.71 6.29
CA GLU A 117 -13.72 16.58 5.32
C GLU A 117 -14.24 15.78 4.13
N PHE A 118 -13.44 14.81 3.67
CA PHE A 118 -13.79 13.88 2.61
C PHE A 118 -13.56 12.43 3.04
N LEU A 119 -14.42 11.57 2.58
CA LEU A 119 -14.29 10.11 2.63
C LEU A 119 -14.23 9.59 1.21
N ALA A 120 -13.10 9.07 0.80
CA ALA A 120 -12.90 8.48 -0.51
C ALA A 120 -12.74 6.96 -0.41
N ILE A 121 -13.46 6.22 -1.25
CA ILE A 121 -13.31 4.77 -1.40
C ILE A 121 -12.65 4.52 -2.74
N TYR A 122 -11.53 3.82 -2.73
CA TYR A 122 -10.75 3.47 -3.91
C TYR A 122 -10.90 2.02 -4.28
N ASP A 123 -11.04 1.76 -5.58
CA ASP A 123 -10.80 0.45 -6.16
C ASP A 123 -9.31 0.14 -6.10
N THR A 124 -8.96 -0.95 -5.44
CA THR A 124 -7.57 -1.41 -5.30
C THR A 124 -7.30 -2.68 -6.10
N CYS A 125 -8.18 -2.99 -7.06
CA CYS A 125 -8.02 -4.12 -7.96
C CYS A 125 -6.94 -3.89 -9.04
N HIS A 126 -6.42 -2.68 -9.18
CA HIS A 126 -5.42 -2.32 -10.17
C HIS A 126 -4.18 -1.71 -9.50
N PHE A 127 -3.00 -2.10 -10.01
CA PHE A 127 -1.74 -1.56 -9.50
C PHE A 127 -1.68 -0.04 -9.67
N PRO A 128 -1.43 0.73 -8.60
CA PRO A 128 -1.32 2.17 -8.68
C PRO A 128 0.02 2.58 -9.28
N LEU A 129 -0.01 3.44 -10.29
CA LEU A 129 1.18 4.03 -10.88
C LEU A 129 1.61 5.29 -10.12
N GLU A 130 2.90 5.63 -10.17
CA GLU A 130 3.45 6.79 -9.44
C GLU A 130 2.92 8.14 -9.94
N ASN A 131 2.43 8.20 -11.16
CA ASN A 131 1.86 9.39 -11.80
C ASN A 131 0.33 9.36 -11.87
N ASP A 132 -0.33 8.41 -11.21
CA ASP A 132 -1.79 8.41 -11.10
C ASP A 132 -2.27 9.64 -10.32
N SER A 133 -3.29 10.31 -10.84
CA SER A 133 -3.96 11.35 -10.08
C SER A 133 -4.85 10.77 -8.97
N CYS A 134 -5.17 11.57 -7.96
CA CYS A 134 -6.05 11.18 -6.86
C CYS A 134 -7.46 10.78 -7.30
N THR A 135 -7.84 11.04 -8.56
CA THR A 135 -9.14 10.64 -9.13
C THR A 135 -9.12 9.24 -9.74
N VAL A 136 -7.92 8.70 -10.04
CA VAL A 136 -7.79 7.37 -10.64
C VAL A 136 -8.26 6.30 -9.66
N ALA A 137 -9.13 5.42 -10.13
CA ALA A 137 -9.73 4.32 -9.34
C ALA A 137 -10.51 4.78 -8.09
N ARG A 138 -10.86 6.06 -7.99
CA ARG A 138 -11.74 6.57 -6.94
C ARG A 138 -13.18 6.17 -7.22
N TYR A 139 -13.65 5.16 -6.46
CA TYR A 139 -14.98 4.59 -6.66
C TYR A 139 -16.09 5.47 -6.07
N ARG A 140 -15.87 6.05 -4.88
CA ARG A 140 -16.81 6.98 -4.20
C ARG A 140 -16.03 8.11 -3.54
N LEU A 141 -16.69 9.24 -3.44
CA LEU A 141 -16.21 10.40 -2.70
C LEU A 141 -17.42 11.05 -2.01
N TYR A 142 -17.34 11.21 -0.71
CA TYR A 142 -18.36 11.89 0.10
C TYR A 142 -17.71 13.08 0.80
N HIS A 143 -18.39 14.22 0.78
CA HIS A 143 -18.04 15.38 1.59
C HIS A 143 -18.75 15.31 2.94
N TYR A 144 -18.17 15.84 4.02
CA TYR A 144 -18.74 15.75 5.37
C TYR A 144 -20.18 16.24 5.47
N SER A 145 -20.57 17.23 4.67
CA SER A 145 -21.96 17.75 4.63
C SER A 145 -22.98 16.72 4.14
N GLU A 146 -22.53 15.69 3.42
CA GLU A 146 -23.36 14.62 2.88
C GLU A 146 -23.47 13.42 3.83
N TYR A 147 -22.63 13.34 4.87
CA TYR A 147 -22.52 12.14 5.73
C TYR A 147 -23.85 11.75 6.39
N VAL A 148 -24.67 12.72 6.76
CA VAL A 148 -25.96 12.44 7.39
C VAL A 148 -26.95 11.89 6.37
N GLU A 149 -27.02 12.49 5.18
CA GLU A 149 -27.92 12.07 4.10
C GLU A 149 -27.49 10.72 3.50
N LYS A 150 -26.17 10.52 3.33
CA LYS A 150 -25.59 9.34 2.71
C LYS A 150 -25.17 8.26 3.71
N LEU A 151 -25.57 8.39 4.98
CA LEU A 151 -25.12 7.45 6.02
C LEU A 151 -25.46 6.00 5.70
N ASP A 152 -26.65 5.73 5.20
CA ASP A 152 -27.09 4.37 4.85
C ASP A 152 -26.25 3.79 3.70
N GLU A 153 -25.89 4.60 2.69
CA GLU A 153 -25.03 4.21 1.60
C GLU A 153 -23.62 3.91 2.13
N ILE A 154 -23.04 4.79 2.95
CA ILE A 154 -21.73 4.59 3.57
C ILE A 154 -21.73 3.34 4.45
N CYS A 155 -22.79 3.13 5.26
CA CYS A 155 -22.95 1.96 6.09
C CYS A 155 -23.01 0.66 5.27
N SER A 156 -23.70 0.66 4.14
CA SER A 156 -23.79 -0.51 3.27
C SER A 156 -22.44 -0.92 2.68
N LEU A 157 -21.51 0.03 2.54
CA LEU A 157 -20.20 -0.17 1.96
C LEU A 157 -19.13 -0.58 3.00
N ILE A 158 -19.06 0.12 4.14
CA ILE A 158 -17.90 0.01 5.04
C ILE A 158 -18.26 -0.13 6.52
N SER A 159 -19.55 -0.32 6.88
CA SER A 159 -19.90 -0.55 8.28
C SER A 159 -19.49 -1.94 8.76
N LYS A 160 -19.33 -2.07 10.07
CA LYS A 160 -19.13 -3.38 10.69
C LYS A 160 -20.26 -4.35 10.36
N SER A 161 -21.53 -3.88 10.40
CA SER A 161 -22.68 -4.75 10.10
C SER A 161 -22.65 -5.29 8.68
N ALA A 162 -22.24 -4.48 7.68
CA ALA A 162 -22.08 -4.94 6.31
C ALA A 162 -21.01 -6.03 6.19
N VAL A 163 -19.87 -5.85 6.88
CA VAL A 163 -18.79 -6.83 6.87
C VAL A 163 -19.19 -8.13 7.60
N TYR A 164 -19.82 -8.02 8.76
CA TYR A 164 -20.16 -9.18 9.58
C TYR A 164 -21.35 -9.98 9.03
N SER A 165 -22.26 -9.36 8.31
CA SER A 165 -23.38 -10.05 7.64
C SER A 165 -22.97 -10.71 6.32
N GLY A 166 -21.78 -10.39 5.79
CA GLY A 166 -21.32 -10.83 4.47
C GLY A 166 -21.84 -9.96 3.31
N ALA A 167 -22.65 -8.91 3.58
CA ALA A 167 -23.13 -7.99 2.56
C ALA A 167 -21.99 -7.24 1.87
N PHE A 168 -20.94 -6.89 2.62
CA PHE A 168 -19.72 -6.32 2.08
C PHE A 168 -19.06 -7.23 1.02
N ASP A 169 -18.85 -8.50 1.34
CA ASP A 169 -18.22 -9.44 0.41
C ASP A 169 -19.10 -9.63 -0.84
N GLN A 170 -20.42 -9.78 -0.68
CA GLN A 170 -21.36 -9.86 -1.80
C GLN A 170 -21.34 -8.61 -2.68
N TYR A 171 -21.27 -7.43 -2.06
CA TYR A 171 -21.14 -6.17 -2.79
C TYR A 171 -19.85 -6.11 -3.59
N LEU A 172 -18.72 -6.52 -2.99
CA LEU A 172 -17.44 -6.58 -3.69
C LEU A 172 -17.48 -7.57 -4.85
N ASP A 173 -18.09 -8.74 -4.68
CA ASP A 173 -18.21 -9.75 -5.73
C ASP A 173 -19.02 -9.24 -6.93
N ALA A 174 -20.04 -8.41 -6.68
CA ALA A 174 -20.91 -7.86 -7.72
C ALA A 174 -20.28 -6.67 -8.48
N ASN A 175 -19.40 -5.89 -7.84
CA ASN A 175 -18.95 -4.60 -8.37
C ASN A 175 -17.45 -4.52 -8.70
N PHE A 176 -16.65 -5.45 -8.19
CA PHE A 176 -15.20 -5.46 -8.38
C PHE A 176 -14.73 -6.81 -8.90
N PRO A 177 -13.73 -6.85 -9.80
CA PRO A 177 -13.20 -8.10 -10.29
C PRO A 177 -12.60 -8.94 -9.15
N ALA A 178 -12.71 -10.27 -9.26
CA ALA A 178 -12.12 -11.17 -8.29
C ALA A 178 -10.60 -10.92 -8.18
N SER A 179 -10.10 -10.80 -6.95
CA SER A 179 -8.67 -10.52 -6.68
C SER A 179 -7.69 -11.60 -7.22
N GLY A 180 -8.21 -12.78 -7.60
CA GLY A 180 -7.39 -13.85 -8.19
C GLY A 180 -6.85 -13.57 -9.59
N GLY A 181 -7.53 -12.70 -10.39
CA GLY A 181 -7.05 -12.32 -11.73
C GLY A 181 -5.85 -11.36 -11.71
N GLN A 182 -5.67 -10.64 -10.60
CA GLN A 182 -4.60 -9.64 -10.47
C GLN A 182 -3.25 -10.23 -10.11
N THR A 183 -3.23 -11.25 -9.26
CA THR A 183 -1.99 -11.96 -8.91
C THR A 183 -1.40 -12.63 -10.15
N GLN A 184 -2.26 -13.17 -11.00
CA GLN A 184 -1.82 -13.82 -12.25
C GLN A 184 -1.24 -12.80 -13.24
N GLN A 185 -1.85 -11.60 -13.37
CA GLN A 185 -1.31 -10.56 -14.25
C GLN A 185 0.01 -9.96 -13.76
N VAL A 186 0.18 -9.78 -12.43
CA VAL A 186 1.47 -9.30 -11.86
C VAL A 186 2.54 -10.34 -12.00
N ASP A 187 2.23 -11.60 -11.70
CA ASP A 187 3.17 -12.72 -11.85
C ASP A 187 3.56 -12.89 -13.33
N GLU A 188 2.62 -12.81 -14.26
CA GLU A 188 2.88 -12.86 -15.69
C GLU A 188 3.71 -11.68 -16.18
N LEU A 189 3.38 -10.46 -15.74
CA LEU A 189 4.15 -9.25 -16.09
C LEU A 189 5.57 -9.33 -15.51
N PHE A 190 5.71 -9.72 -14.26
CA PHE A 190 6.99 -9.90 -13.59
C PHE A 190 7.83 -10.97 -14.28
N LEU A 191 7.26 -12.14 -14.56
CA LEU A 191 7.93 -13.22 -15.31
C LEU A 191 8.33 -12.78 -16.72
N SER A 192 7.45 -12.05 -17.41
CA SER A 192 7.75 -11.48 -18.72
C SER A 192 8.92 -10.50 -18.66
N GLN A 193 8.96 -9.64 -17.65
CA GLN A 193 10.03 -8.67 -17.43
C GLN A 193 11.36 -9.36 -17.11
N ILE A 194 11.38 -10.32 -16.19
CA ILE A 194 12.57 -11.12 -15.88
C ILE A 194 13.05 -11.87 -17.13
N ASN A 195 12.15 -12.44 -17.89
CA ASN A 195 12.52 -13.15 -19.12
C ASN A 195 13.10 -12.21 -20.18
N SER A 196 12.57 -11.00 -20.33
CA SER A 196 13.15 -10.00 -21.24
C SER A 196 14.54 -9.54 -20.80
N TRP A 197 14.78 -9.36 -19.50
CA TRP A 197 16.12 -9.06 -18.96
C TRP A 197 17.08 -10.22 -19.21
N ARG A 198 16.64 -11.46 -18.99
CA ARG A 198 17.44 -12.66 -19.25
C ARG A 198 17.89 -12.72 -20.72
N ILE A 199 16.96 -12.52 -21.65
CA ILE A 199 17.25 -12.53 -23.08
C ILE A 199 18.22 -11.40 -23.46
N ALA A 200 17.99 -10.18 -22.97
CA ALA A 200 18.85 -9.02 -23.26
C ALA A 200 20.27 -9.23 -22.75
N LEU A 201 20.42 -9.66 -21.50
CA LEU A 201 21.72 -9.93 -20.90
C LEU A 201 22.46 -11.09 -21.60
N SER A 202 21.76 -12.19 -21.91
CA SER A 202 22.35 -13.34 -22.61
C SER A 202 22.85 -12.96 -24.00
N ASN A 203 22.05 -12.17 -24.74
CA ASN A 203 22.45 -11.71 -26.08
C ASN A 203 23.66 -10.77 -26.03
N GLU A 204 23.71 -9.86 -25.06
CA GLU A 204 24.83 -8.94 -24.91
C GLU A 204 26.11 -9.66 -24.50
N LEU A 205 26.02 -10.57 -23.55
CA LEU A 205 27.19 -11.39 -23.13
C LEU A 205 27.69 -12.31 -24.24
N TYR A 206 26.78 -12.92 -25.01
CA TYR A 206 27.14 -13.75 -26.15
C TYR A 206 27.81 -12.92 -27.26
N ALA A 207 27.28 -11.75 -27.58
CA ALA A 207 27.82 -10.85 -28.59
C ALA A 207 29.24 -10.31 -28.24
N LYS A 208 29.52 -10.15 -26.96
CA LYS A 208 30.85 -9.72 -26.47
C LYS A 208 31.90 -10.84 -26.46
N GLY A 209 31.56 -12.03 -26.94
CA GLY A 209 32.51 -13.17 -27.01
C GLY A 209 32.88 -13.72 -25.64
N GLY A 210 31.96 -13.75 -24.71
CA GLY A 210 32.16 -14.25 -23.35
C GLY A 210 32.72 -15.68 -23.35
N ARG A 211 33.52 -16.01 -22.33
CA ARG A 211 34.20 -17.35 -22.18
C ARG A 211 33.21 -18.39 -21.63
N TYR A 212 32.03 -18.49 -22.23
CA TYR A 212 31.00 -19.46 -21.82
C TYR A 212 31.22 -20.75 -22.62
N THR A 213 31.27 -21.86 -21.92
CA THR A 213 31.50 -23.17 -22.52
C THR A 213 30.28 -23.76 -23.19
N SER A 214 29.10 -23.29 -22.82
CA SER A 214 27.80 -23.69 -23.39
C SER A 214 26.72 -22.62 -23.15
N LEU A 215 25.58 -22.72 -23.86
CA LEU A 215 24.43 -21.90 -23.62
C LEU A 215 23.80 -22.12 -22.25
N GLU A 216 23.93 -23.31 -21.69
CA GLU A 216 23.45 -23.63 -20.34
C GLU A 216 24.25 -22.82 -19.29
N VAL A 217 25.58 -22.84 -19.37
CA VAL A 217 26.42 -22.04 -18.48
C VAL A 217 26.14 -20.55 -18.59
N LEU A 218 25.88 -20.05 -19.81
CA LEU A 218 25.50 -18.66 -20.01
C LEU A 218 24.16 -18.33 -19.32
N ASN A 219 23.17 -19.20 -19.46
CA ASN A 219 21.85 -19.02 -18.82
C ASN A 219 21.97 -19.07 -17.29
N ASP A 220 22.78 -19.97 -16.74
CA ASP A 220 22.98 -20.07 -15.29
C ASP A 220 23.59 -18.78 -14.72
N VAL A 221 24.64 -18.26 -15.35
CA VAL A 221 25.31 -17.02 -14.95
C VAL A 221 24.34 -15.84 -15.01
N VAL A 222 23.54 -15.72 -16.07
CA VAL A 222 22.56 -14.66 -16.22
C VAL A 222 21.45 -14.78 -15.17
N GLN A 223 20.99 -15.99 -14.90
CA GLN A 223 19.94 -16.23 -13.89
C GLN A 223 20.44 -15.91 -12.49
N GLU A 224 21.66 -16.32 -12.14
CA GLU A 224 22.27 -15.99 -10.86
C GLU A 224 22.39 -14.47 -10.67
N PHE A 225 22.88 -13.75 -11.67
CA PHE A 225 22.97 -12.29 -11.63
C PHE A 225 21.60 -11.64 -11.39
N ILE A 226 20.57 -12.06 -12.12
CA ILE A 226 19.21 -11.55 -11.94
C ILE A 226 18.70 -11.85 -10.52
N ASN A 227 18.91 -13.06 -10.01
CA ASN A 227 18.51 -13.45 -8.67
C ASN A 227 19.16 -12.56 -7.59
N GLN A 228 20.45 -12.28 -7.72
CA GLN A 228 21.19 -11.40 -6.81
C GLN A 228 20.63 -9.96 -6.83
N ILE A 229 20.36 -9.41 -8.00
CA ILE A 229 19.75 -8.07 -8.12
C ILE A 229 18.33 -8.02 -7.51
N VAL A 230 17.50 -9.02 -7.79
CA VAL A 230 16.14 -9.12 -7.22
C VAL A 230 16.20 -9.25 -5.70
N PHE A 231 17.12 -10.07 -5.17
CA PHE A 231 17.33 -10.21 -3.73
C PHE A 231 17.73 -8.88 -3.06
N LEU A 232 18.71 -8.17 -3.62
CA LEU A 232 19.12 -6.85 -3.10
C LEU A 232 17.96 -5.85 -3.15
N ARG A 233 17.16 -5.89 -4.21
CA ARG A 233 15.97 -5.03 -4.33
C ARG A 233 14.92 -5.34 -3.26
N ILE A 234 14.69 -6.61 -2.95
CA ILE A 234 13.81 -7.03 -1.85
C ILE A 234 14.37 -6.54 -0.50
N CYS A 235 15.68 -6.59 -0.30
CA CYS A 235 16.31 -6.04 0.90
C CYS A 235 16.07 -4.54 1.03
N GLU A 236 16.15 -3.78 -0.06
CA GLU A 236 15.84 -2.35 -0.07
C GLU A 236 14.37 -2.07 0.27
N ASP A 237 13.44 -2.75 -0.39
CA ASP A 237 12.00 -2.55 -0.19
C ASP A 237 11.54 -2.92 1.23
N ARG A 238 12.26 -3.83 1.89
CA ARG A 238 11.96 -4.28 3.26
C ARG A 238 12.82 -3.62 4.34
N ASN A 239 13.63 -2.63 3.99
CA ASN A 239 14.59 -1.97 4.89
C ASN A 239 15.48 -2.97 5.65
N LEU A 240 15.83 -4.08 5.00
CA LEU A 240 16.77 -5.05 5.55
C LEU A 240 18.21 -4.49 5.45
N PRO A 241 19.15 -4.97 6.27
CA PRO A 241 20.57 -4.60 6.11
C PRO A 241 21.02 -4.73 4.65
N LEU A 242 21.83 -3.77 4.19
CA LEU A 242 22.24 -3.49 2.80
C LEU A 242 21.19 -2.70 1.98
N TYR A 243 20.12 -2.19 2.59
CA TYR A 243 19.20 -1.29 1.91
C TYR A 243 19.92 0.02 1.48
N HIS A 244 19.41 0.63 0.40
CA HIS A 244 19.98 1.80 -0.29
C HIS A 244 21.32 1.56 -1.04
N ASN A 245 22.02 0.49 -0.78
CA ASN A 245 23.34 0.25 -1.36
C ASN A 245 23.27 -0.06 -2.87
N LEU A 246 22.20 -0.73 -3.34
CA LEU A 246 22.00 -0.98 -4.77
C LEU A 246 21.80 0.33 -5.54
N LYS A 247 21.00 1.25 -5.01
CA LYS A 247 20.76 2.57 -5.60
C LYS A 247 22.05 3.40 -5.66
N GLU A 248 22.85 3.36 -4.62
CA GLU A 248 24.16 4.03 -4.59
C GLU A 248 25.13 3.43 -5.60
N ALA A 249 25.18 2.09 -5.69
CA ALA A 249 26.07 1.39 -6.61
C ALA A 249 25.81 1.72 -8.08
N ILE A 250 24.55 1.97 -8.47
CA ILE A 250 24.21 2.31 -9.87
C ILE A 250 24.43 3.79 -10.22
N THR A 251 24.71 4.64 -9.22
CA THR A 251 24.89 6.09 -9.44
C THR A 251 26.21 6.38 -10.15
N ASP A 252 27.28 5.66 -9.81
CA ASP A 252 28.59 5.79 -10.47
C ASP A 252 28.82 4.67 -11.48
N ARG A 253 28.52 4.96 -12.74
CA ARG A 253 28.70 3.99 -13.84
C ARG A 253 30.14 3.53 -14.04
N ALA A 254 31.13 4.36 -13.68
CA ALA A 254 32.56 4.00 -13.83
C ALA A 254 32.99 2.94 -12.81
N GLN A 255 32.35 2.91 -11.65
CA GLN A 255 32.61 1.96 -10.57
C GLN A 255 31.56 0.85 -10.46
N LEU A 256 30.56 0.82 -11.35
CA LEU A 256 29.39 -0.05 -11.26
C LEU A 256 29.74 -1.52 -11.01
N GLN A 257 30.63 -2.07 -11.81
CA GLN A 257 31.03 -3.48 -11.67
C GLN A 257 31.62 -3.78 -10.29
N LYS A 258 32.56 -2.95 -9.85
CA LYS A 258 33.25 -3.13 -8.56
C LYS A 258 32.26 -2.97 -7.39
N SER A 259 31.36 -2.01 -7.48
CA SER A 259 30.33 -1.76 -6.46
C SER A 259 29.34 -2.92 -6.35
N LEU A 260 28.90 -3.47 -7.49
CA LEU A 260 28.02 -4.66 -7.51
C LEU A 260 28.71 -5.90 -6.96
N GLU A 261 29.98 -6.18 -7.36
CA GLU A 261 30.73 -7.30 -6.82
C GLU A 261 30.89 -7.22 -5.29
N GLN A 262 31.14 -6.01 -4.75
CA GLN A 262 31.22 -5.82 -3.31
C GLN A 262 29.88 -6.05 -2.62
N LEU A 263 28.78 -5.57 -3.21
CA LEU A 263 27.43 -5.78 -2.67
C LEU A 263 27.02 -7.25 -2.66
N PHE A 264 27.29 -7.98 -3.75
CA PHE A 264 26.99 -9.40 -3.84
C PHE A 264 27.76 -10.20 -2.77
N ARG A 265 29.05 -9.92 -2.61
CA ARG A 265 29.85 -10.56 -1.55
C ARG A 265 29.36 -10.23 -0.15
N ALA A 266 28.96 -8.99 0.10
CA ALA A 266 28.42 -8.57 1.40
C ALA A 266 27.07 -9.23 1.67
N ALA A 267 26.21 -9.37 0.67
CA ALA A 267 24.94 -10.06 0.76
C ALA A 267 25.12 -11.54 1.04
N ASP A 268 26.02 -12.19 0.31
CA ASP A 268 26.35 -13.60 0.48
C ASP A 268 26.87 -13.89 1.89
N GLN A 269 27.86 -13.12 2.38
CA GLN A 269 28.39 -13.25 3.73
C GLN A 269 27.32 -13.07 4.83
N ARG A 270 26.35 -12.18 4.60
CA ARG A 270 25.34 -11.85 5.61
C ARG A 270 24.17 -12.81 5.62
N TYR A 271 23.73 -13.24 4.46
CA TYR A 271 22.48 -13.99 4.29
C TYR A 271 22.70 -15.43 3.83
N ASN A 272 23.95 -15.81 3.57
CA ASN A 272 24.28 -17.12 3.01
C ASN A 272 23.47 -17.41 1.74
N SER A 273 23.40 -16.40 0.86
CA SER A 273 22.50 -16.37 -0.29
C SER A 273 23.09 -17.07 -1.53
N GLY A 274 24.21 -17.76 -1.38
CA GLY A 274 24.86 -18.71 -2.31
C GLY A 274 25.06 -18.24 -3.74
#